data_1a0bda7e819c219f3ac0c9f64f13ebdb
#
_entry.id   1a0bda7e819c219f3ac0c9f64f13ebdb
#
_cell.length_a   1.000
_cell.length_b   1.000
_cell.length_c   1.000
_cell.angle_alpha   90.00
_cell.angle_beta   90.00
_cell.angle_gamma   90.00
#
_symmetry.space_group_name_H-M   'P 1'
#
loop_
_entity.id
_entity.type
_entity.pdbx_description
1 polymer ?
#
loop_
_entity_poly.entity_id
_entity_poly.type
_entity_poly.pdbx_seq_one_letter_code
_entity_poly.pdbx_strand_id
1 'polypeptide(L)'
;YEQGTVDFPFTFMHKCALAFGVELTDLLEGQSAKLSSYTVTRRGMGPVTASEDGITIQNMAAMFRQKLATPYWVTYQYSKELQSQPIHTTTHAGQEFDLVVKGTLRVRVGEHEEVLHEGDSIFYKSSTPHGMIAVDGQDCVFLAMIMASSEKEQDLSVRTRALEETPEQQLLCDQFVHGVEKEDGSLERLEFHNEDKFNFAFDIVDGLARREPDKLAMVHVANDMTERRFTFKDMKDASSQAANYFTSLGVKRGDRVMLVLKRHYQFWFAILGLHKLGAIAIPATNQLMEHDFAYRFKAAGVSAIVCTADGDTAHQVDIAEADAGMKLTKIMVGGSRDGWHDFNAEYGLFSRRYTRRDDAPCGDEPMLMFFTSGTSGYPKIAAHNY
;
A
#
# COMPACT_ATOMS: atom_id res chain seq x y z
N TYR A 1 2.64 25.31 -21.85
CA TYR A 1 2.91 24.01 -21.22
C TYR A 1 4.24 23.42 -21.69
N GLU A 2 4.48 23.22 -22.97
CA GLU A 2 5.71 22.60 -23.51
C GLU A 2 7.01 23.36 -23.18
N GLN A 3 6.92 24.63 -22.83
CA GLN A 3 8.06 25.48 -22.47
C GLN A 3 8.33 25.52 -20.95
N GLY A 4 7.55 24.81 -20.13
CA GLY A 4 7.71 24.74 -18.68
C GLY A 4 7.38 26.03 -17.93
N THR A 5 6.72 26.99 -18.57
CA THR A 5 6.39 28.30 -17.97
C THR A 5 5.05 28.33 -17.27
N VAL A 6 4.21 27.31 -17.45
CA VAL A 6 2.88 27.19 -16.85
C VAL A 6 2.62 25.74 -16.48
N ASP A 7 2.22 25.50 -15.25
CA ASP A 7 1.86 24.17 -14.77
C ASP A 7 0.53 23.67 -15.36
N PHE A 8 0.42 22.34 -15.51
CA PHE A 8 -0.82 21.70 -15.95
C PHE A 8 -1.89 21.78 -14.86
N PRO A 9 -3.05 22.43 -15.13
CA PRO A 9 -4.17 22.38 -14.19
C PRO A 9 -4.61 20.92 -13.96
N PHE A 10 -5.01 20.61 -12.74
CA PHE A 10 -5.51 19.28 -12.36
C PHE A 10 -6.60 18.76 -13.31
N THR A 11 -7.50 19.65 -13.72
CA THR A 11 -8.58 19.33 -14.67
C THR A 11 -8.06 18.91 -16.05
N PHE A 12 -6.93 19.47 -16.49
CA PHE A 12 -6.29 19.07 -17.75
C PHE A 12 -5.66 17.68 -17.62
N MET A 13 -4.92 17.43 -16.53
CA MET A 13 -4.32 16.12 -16.25
C MET A 13 -5.38 15.03 -16.11
N HIS A 14 -6.49 15.33 -15.45
CA HIS A 14 -7.63 14.40 -15.34
C HIS A 14 -8.26 14.08 -16.70
N LYS A 15 -8.41 15.07 -17.58
CA LYS A 15 -8.88 14.84 -18.97
C LYS A 15 -7.89 13.99 -19.76
N CYS A 16 -6.59 14.20 -19.58
CA CYS A 16 -5.56 13.37 -20.21
C CYS A 16 -5.64 11.92 -19.68
N ALA A 17 -5.78 11.73 -18.37
CA ALA A 17 -5.94 10.41 -17.76
C ALA A 17 -7.14 9.66 -18.35
N LEU A 18 -8.30 10.32 -18.47
CA LEU A 18 -9.49 9.77 -19.10
C LEU A 18 -9.28 9.45 -20.59
N ALA A 19 -8.66 10.37 -21.34
CA ALA A 19 -8.41 10.18 -22.77
C ALA A 19 -7.42 9.04 -23.06
N PHE A 20 -6.43 8.83 -22.18
CA PHE A 20 -5.45 7.73 -22.28
C PHE A 20 -5.92 6.45 -21.59
N GLY A 21 -7.04 6.45 -20.87
CA GLY A 21 -7.54 5.29 -20.12
C GLY A 21 -6.61 4.87 -18.99
N VAL A 22 -5.96 5.82 -18.32
CA VAL A 22 -5.02 5.61 -17.22
C VAL A 22 -5.52 6.32 -15.97
N GLU A 23 -5.04 5.90 -14.79
CA GLU A 23 -5.33 6.63 -13.56
C GLU A 23 -4.53 7.94 -13.51
N LEU A 24 -5.10 8.94 -12.88
CA LEU A 24 -4.43 10.23 -12.74
C LEU A 24 -3.12 10.11 -11.94
N THR A 25 -3.09 9.24 -10.95
CA THR A 25 -1.89 8.93 -10.14
C THR A 25 -0.75 8.38 -10.99
N ASP A 26 -1.04 7.58 -12.03
CA ASP A 26 -0.02 7.04 -12.93
C ASP A 26 0.65 8.16 -13.76
N LEU A 27 -0.12 9.19 -14.16
CA LEU A 27 0.39 10.38 -14.85
C LEU A 27 1.25 11.25 -13.92
N LEU A 28 0.84 11.39 -12.66
CA LEU A 28 1.52 12.24 -11.67
C LEU A 28 2.79 11.61 -11.10
N GLU A 29 2.79 10.29 -10.91
CA GLU A 29 3.91 9.57 -10.30
C GLU A 29 4.95 9.10 -11.30
N GLY A 30 4.70 9.28 -12.61
CA GLY A 30 5.60 8.81 -13.66
C GLY A 30 5.74 7.29 -13.73
N GLN A 31 4.82 6.56 -13.12
CA GLN A 31 4.78 5.11 -13.23
C GLN A 31 4.24 4.70 -14.60
N SER A 32 4.64 3.53 -15.08
CA SER A 32 4.12 3.00 -16.35
C SER A 32 2.60 2.98 -16.31
N ALA A 33 1.97 3.81 -17.14
CA ALA A 33 0.52 3.90 -17.25
C ALA A 33 -0.07 2.54 -17.58
N LYS A 34 -0.93 2.01 -16.70
CA LYS A 34 -1.61 0.73 -16.92
C LYS A 34 -3.01 0.96 -17.44
N LEU A 35 -3.33 0.38 -18.58
CA LEU A 35 -4.64 0.48 -19.25
C LEU A 35 -5.66 -0.44 -18.58
N SER A 36 -6.89 0.00 -18.45
CA SER A 36 -7.98 -0.76 -17.83
C SER A 36 -8.93 -1.42 -18.84
N SER A 37 -8.95 -0.95 -20.09
CA SER A 37 -9.88 -1.44 -21.11
C SER A 37 -9.24 -2.45 -22.05
N TYR A 38 -8.05 -2.17 -22.57
CA TYR A 38 -7.30 -3.09 -23.41
C TYR A 38 -5.81 -2.75 -23.42
N THR A 39 -4.99 -3.71 -23.80
CA THR A 39 -3.56 -3.50 -24.09
C THR A 39 -3.16 -4.34 -25.29
N VAL A 40 -2.18 -3.85 -26.06
CA VAL A 40 -1.59 -4.60 -27.18
C VAL A 40 -0.11 -4.76 -26.94
N THR A 41 0.31 -6.01 -26.80
CA THR A 41 1.73 -6.36 -26.76
C THR A 41 2.12 -6.92 -28.13
N ARG A 42 3.00 -6.24 -28.84
CA ARG A 42 3.49 -6.71 -30.14
C ARG A 42 4.48 -7.84 -29.95
N ARG A 43 4.64 -8.70 -30.97
CA ARG A 43 5.55 -9.84 -30.95
C ARG A 43 6.96 -9.42 -30.48
N GLY A 44 7.48 -10.09 -29.46
CA GLY A 44 8.80 -9.82 -28.89
C GLY A 44 8.92 -8.58 -28.01
N MET A 45 7.84 -7.81 -27.81
CA MET A 45 7.84 -6.56 -27.04
C MET A 45 7.34 -6.72 -25.60
N GLY A 46 6.96 -7.93 -25.20
CA GLY A 46 6.60 -8.20 -23.80
C GLY A 46 7.84 -8.08 -22.90
N PRO A 47 7.75 -7.33 -21.77
CA PRO A 47 8.86 -7.26 -20.83
C PRO A 47 9.20 -8.64 -20.29
N VAL A 48 10.49 -8.95 -20.23
CA VAL A 48 11.00 -10.18 -19.63
C VAL A 48 10.85 -10.05 -18.11
N THR A 49 10.10 -10.94 -17.50
CA THR A 49 9.85 -10.96 -16.06
C THR A 49 10.74 -11.96 -15.32
N ALA A 50 11.20 -12.99 -16.03
CA ALA A 50 12.20 -13.93 -15.54
C ALA A 50 13.04 -14.43 -16.71
N SER A 51 14.34 -14.59 -16.45
CA SER A 51 15.29 -15.21 -17.34
C SER A 51 16.26 -15.99 -16.48
N GLU A 52 16.09 -17.31 -16.46
CA GLU A 52 16.98 -18.26 -15.83
C GLU A 52 17.63 -19.12 -16.91
N ASP A 53 18.65 -19.90 -16.59
CA ASP A 53 19.38 -20.71 -17.54
C ASP A 53 18.44 -21.58 -18.41
N GLY A 54 18.27 -21.17 -19.66
CA GLY A 54 17.43 -21.86 -20.64
C GLY A 54 15.93 -21.53 -20.59
N ILE A 55 15.46 -20.62 -19.72
CA ILE A 55 14.05 -20.26 -19.63
C ILE A 55 13.89 -18.74 -19.81
N THR A 56 12.98 -18.32 -20.68
CA THR A 56 12.63 -16.91 -20.84
C THR A 56 11.12 -16.74 -20.72
N ILE A 57 10.70 -15.86 -19.82
CA ILE A 57 9.27 -15.57 -19.55
C ILE A 57 9.00 -14.11 -19.87
N GLN A 58 8.10 -13.83 -20.82
CA GLN A 58 7.68 -12.48 -21.21
C GLN A 58 6.22 -12.24 -20.81
N ASN A 59 5.95 -11.18 -20.09
CA ASN A 59 4.59 -10.80 -19.72
C ASN A 59 3.87 -10.13 -20.90
N MET A 60 2.80 -10.75 -21.38
CA MET A 60 2.05 -10.26 -22.56
C MET A 60 0.98 -9.20 -22.19
N ALA A 61 0.74 -8.96 -20.94
CA ALA A 61 -0.24 -7.99 -20.45
C ALA A 61 0.31 -7.11 -19.32
N ALA A 62 1.61 -6.78 -19.37
CA ALA A 62 2.27 -6.00 -18.31
C ALA A 62 1.58 -4.65 -18.04
N MET A 63 1.03 -4.03 -19.10
CA MET A 63 0.39 -2.72 -19.07
C MET A 63 -1.11 -2.77 -18.78
N PHE A 64 -1.68 -3.94 -18.43
CA PHE A 64 -3.10 -4.07 -18.10
C PHE A 64 -3.33 -4.12 -16.58
N ARG A 65 -4.37 -3.43 -16.09
CA ARG A 65 -4.76 -3.42 -14.67
C ARG A 65 -5.77 -4.53 -14.34
N GLN A 66 -5.88 -4.86 -13.06
CA GLN A 66 -6.91 -5.75 -12.48
C GLN A 66 -7.12 -7.04 -13.29
N LYS A 67 -6.00 -7.69 -13.62
CA LYS A 67 -6.03 -8.94 -14.39
C LYS A 67 -6.59 -10.08 -13.56
N LEU A 68 -7.60 -10.77 -14.08
CA LEU A 68 -8.07 -12.08 -13.57
C LEU A 68 -7.13 -13.19 -14.01
N ALA A 69 -6.45 -13.01 -15.16
CA ALA A 69 -5.44 -13.92 -15.66
C ALA A 69 -4.29 -13.13 -16.28
N THR A 70 -3.06 -13.62 -16.11
CA THR A 70 -1.87 -13.01 -16.71
C THR A 70 -1.30 -13.94 -17.77
N PRO A 71 -1.33 -13.54 -19.05
CA PRO A 71 -0.73 -14.31 -20.14
C PRO A 71 0.79 -14.08 -20.18
N TYR A 72 1.53 -15.16 -20.29
CA TYR A 72 2.98 -15.17 -20.47
C TYR A 72 3.36 -15.92 -21.76
N TRP A 73 4.30 -15.37 -22.49
CA TRP A 73 4.99 -16.05 -23.58
C TRP A 73 6.25 -16.67 -23.03
N VAL A 74 6.29 -17.99 -23.00
CA VAL A 74 7.36 -18.76 -22.35
C VAL A 74 8.15 -19.52 -23.39
N THR A 75 9.49 -19.42 -23.27
CA THR A 75 10.42 -20.17 -24.10
C THR A 75 11.31 -21.02 -23.19
N TYR A 76 11.30 -22.31 -23.39
CA TYR A 76 12.21 -23.28 -22.80
C TYR A 76 13.22 -23.74 -23.83
N GLN A 77 14.48 -23.52 -23.56
CA GLN A 77 15.57 -24.08 -24.40
C GLN A 77 15.73 -25.56 -24.12
N TYR A 78 15.97 -26.31 -25.19
CA TYR A 78 16.28 -27.73 -25.06
C TYR A 78 17.64 -27.93 -24.38
N SER A 79 17.67 -28.75 -23.35
CA SER A 79 18.90 -29.19 -22.70
C SER A 79 18.98 -30.70 -22.68
N LYS A 80 20.06 -31.25 -23.24
CA LYS A 80 20.32 -32.70 -23.19
C LYS A 80 20.52 -33.23 -21.77
N GLU A 81 21.05 -32.40 -20.89
CA GLU A 81 21.33 -32.73 -19.49
C GLU A 81 20.04 -32.93 -18.69
N LEU A 82 19.05 -32.07 -18.93
CA LEU A 82 17.74 -32.14 -18.23
C LEU A 82 16.93 -33.37 -18.62
N GLN A 83 17.23 -34.00 -19.78
CA GLN A 83 16.44 -35.19 -20.19
C GLN A 83 16.65 -36.39 -19.27
N SER A 84 17.76 -36.47 -18.58
CA SER A 84 18.11 -37.58 -17.67
C SER A 84 17.87 -37.27 -16.21
N GLN A 85 17.40 -36.08 -15.90
CA GLN A 85 17.10 -35.63 -14.52
C GLN A 85 15.61 -35.60 -14.25
N PRO A 86 15.17 -35.78 -13.00
CA PRO A 86 13.79 -35.53 -12.62
C PRO A 86 13.42 -34.08 -12.91
N ILE A 87 12.19 -33.86 -13.45
CA ILE A 87 11.68 -32.50 -13.67
C ILE A 87 11.58 -31.78 -12.32
N HIS A 88 12.26 -30.63 -12.19
CA HIS A 88 12.13 -29.79 -11.03
C HIS A 88 10.70 -29.21 -10.96
N THR A 89 10.04 -29.34 -9.82
CA THR A 89 8.67 -28.86 -9.62
C THR A 89 8.59 -27.71 -8.64
N THR A 90 7.72 -26.77 -8.93
CA THR A 90 7.37 -25.63 -8.08
C THR A 90 5.89 -25.59 -7.82
N THR A 91 5.43 -24.72 -6.92
CA THR A 91 4.00 -24.48 -6.67
C THR A 91 3.75 -22.99 -6.53
N HIS A 92 2.57 -22.55 -6.96
CA HIS A 92 2.08 -21.20 -6.70
C HIS A 92 0.56 -21.19 -6.54
N ALA A 93 -0.01 -20.08 -6.10
CA ALA A 93 -1.45 -19.95 -5.94
C ALA A 93 -2.16 -19.79 -7.29
N GLY A 94 -3.41 -20.28 -7.38
CA GLY A 94 -4.28 -20.14 -8.54
C GLY A 94 -4.30 -21.36 -9.44
N GLN A 95 -4.60 -21.12 -10.70
CA GLN A 95 -4.70 -22.12 -11.77
C GLN A 95 -3.86 -21.69 -12.96
N GLU A 96 -3.41 -22.64 -13.74
CA GLU A 96 -2.60 -22.39 -14.93
C GLU A 96 -3.13 -23.16 -16.12
N PHE A 97 -3.11 -22.51 -17.27
CA PHE A 97 -3.41 -23.08 -18.56
C PHE A 97 -2.25 -22.85 -19.49
N ASP A 98 -1.68 -23.92 -20.05
CA ASP A 98 -0.59 -23.86 -21.01
C ASP A 98 -1.03 -24.39 -22.37
N LEU A 99 -0.65 -23.67 -23.42
CA LEU A 99 -0.88 -24.07 -24.81
C LEU A 99 0.46 -24.09 -25.54
N VAL A 100 0.88 -25.23 -26.03
CA VAL A 100 2.10 -25.38 -26.83
C VAL A 100 1.93 -24.71 -28.19
N VAL A 101 2.76 -23.70 -28.46
CA VAL A 101 2.72 -22.94 -29.72
C VAL A 101 3.76 -23.47 -30.71
N LYS A 102 4.89 -23.99 -30.21
CA LYS A 102 5.96 -24.56 -31.04
C LYS A 102 6.79 -25.54 -30.23
N GLY A 103 7.16 -26.65 -30.83
CA GLY A 103 8.02 -27.68 -30.23
C GLY A 103 7.23 -28.65 -29.36
N THR A 104 7.94 -29.36 -28.50
CA THR A 104 7.37 -30.41 -27.63
C THR A 104 7.76 -30.15 -26.19
N LEU A 105 6.78 -30.25 -25.29
CA LEU A 105 6.91 -29.99 -23.87
C LEU A 105 6.61 -31.26 -23.08
N ARG A 106 7.51 -31.69 -22.20
CA ARG A 106 7.21 -32.72 -21.19
C ARG A 106 6.86 -32.03 -19.88
N VAL A 107 5.66 -32.27 -19.40
CA VAL A 107 5.09 -31.62 -18.22
C VAL A 107 4.87 -32.66 -17.11
N ARG A 108 5.23 -32.31 -15.88
CA ARG A 108 4.89 -33.08 -14.70
C ARG A 108 3.95 -32.27 -13.82
N VAL A 109 2.81 -32.88 -13.42
CA VAL A 109 1.85 -32.31 -12.47
C VAL A 109 1.55 -33.37 -11.40
N GLY A 110 2.03 -33.16 -10.19
CA GLY A 110 2.02 -34.17 -9.13
C GLY A 110 2.81 -35.39 -9.54
N GLU A 111 2.14 -36.54 -9.60
CA GLU A 111 2.72 -37.84 -10.01
C GLU A 111 2.50 -38.16 -11.50
N HIS A 112 1.83 -37.27 -12.24
CA HIS A 112 1.52 -37.49 -13.66
C HIS A 112 2.52 -36.77 -14.54
N GLU A 113 3.00 -37.46 -15.58
CA GLU A 113 3.82 -36.87 -16.64
C GLU A 113 3.13 -37.04 -17.98
N GLU A 114 3.08 -35.97 -18.76
CA GLU A 114 2.50 -35.93 -20.11
C GLU A 114 3.48 -35.27 -21.08
N VAL A 115 3.41 -35.65 -22.34
CA VAL A 115 4.15 -35.02 -23.44
C VAL A 115 3.14 -34.31 -24.34
N LEU A 116 3.31 -33.00 -24.45
CA LEU A 116 2.46 -32.12 -25.23
C LEU A 116 3.17 -31.66 -26.50
N HIS A 117 2.48 -31.75 -27.62
CA HIS A 117 2.96 -31.31 -28.93
C HIS A 117 2.30 -29.97 -29.31
N GLU A 118 2.75 -29.40 -30.41
CA GLU A 118 2.19 -28.16 -30.95
C GLU A 118 0.66 -28.26 -31.11
N GLY A 119 -0.06 -27.32 -30.49
CA GLY A 119 -1.53 -27.29 -30.43
C GLY A 119 -2.13 -27.98 -29.22
N ASP A 120 -1.39 -28.80 -28.49
CA ASP A 120 -1.88 -29.43 -27.26
C ASP A 120 -1.88 -28.42 -26.10
N SER A 121 -2.77 -28.67 -25.13
CA SER A 121 -2.87 -27.82 -23.95
C SER A 121 -3.08 -28.64 -22.68
N ILE A 122 -2.69 -28.06 -21.55
CA ILE A 122 -2.91 -28.60 -20.23
C ILE A 122 -3.50 -27.53 -19.29
N PHE A 123 -4.36 -27.95 -18.38
CA PHE A 123 -4.95 -27.10 -17.38
C PHE A 123 -4.85 -27.77 -16.00
N TYR A 124 -4.31 -27.07 -15.01
CA TYR A 124 -4.10 -27.64 -13.68
C TYR A 124 -4.22 -26.60 -12.56
N LYS A 125 -4.39 -27.11 -11.32
CA LYS A 125 -4.26 -26.29 -10.12
C LYS A 125 -2.77 -26.08 -9.82
N SER A 126 -2.32 -24.82 -9.77
CA SER A 126 -0.91 -24.48 -9.57
C SER A 126 -0.40 -24.75 -8.14
N SER A 127 -1.31 -25.04 -7.20
CA SER A 127 -0.95 -25.55 -5.87
C SER A 127 -0.48 -27.02 -5.89
N THR A 128 -0.74 -27.76 -6.99
CA THR A 128 -0.14 -29.09 -7.24
C THR A 128 1.29 -28.88 -7.71
N PRO A 129 2.31 -29.59 -7.16
CA PRO A 129 3.67 -29.51 -7.65
C PRO A 129 3.74 -29.75 -9.15
N HIS A 130 4.28 -28.80 -9.91
CA HIS A 130 4.34 -28.87 -11.37
C HIS A 130 5.66 -28.32 -11.89
N GLY A 131 6.06 -28.81 -13.05
CA GLY A 131 7.26 -28.39 -13.75
C GLY A 131 7.29 -28.95 -15.15
N MET A 132 8.17 -28.43 -16.00
CA MET A 132 8.22 -28.79 -17.40
C MET A 132 9.61 -28.63 -18.00
N ILE A 133 9.87 -29.33 -19.10
CA ILE A 133 11.10 -29.21 -19.89
C ILE A 133 10.80 -29.37 -21.38
N ALA A 134 11.59 -28.69 -22.21
CA ALA A 134 11.56 -28.93 -23.66
C ALA A 134 12.18 -30.29 -23.98
N VAL A 135 11.58 -31.03 -24.91
CA VAL A 135 12.02 -32.38 -25.33
C VAL A 135 12.21 -32.44 -26.87
N ASP A 136 12.47 -33.61 -27.41
CA ASP A 136 12.65 -33.88 -28.86
C ASP A 136 13.77 -33.08 -29.55
N GLY A 137 14.77 -32.62 -28.77
CA GLY A 137 15.97 -31.98 -29.35
C GLY A 137 15.76 -30.56 -29.86
N GLN A 138 14.64 -29.91 -29.52
CA GLN A 138 14.32 -28.54 -29.92
C GLN A 138 13.70 -27.73 -28.80
N ASP A 139 13.85 -26.40 -28.88
CA ASP A 139 13.24 -25.47 -27.94
C ASP A 139 11.72 -25.55 -28.04
N CYS A 140 11.05 -25.37 -26.88
CA CYS A 140 9.62 -25.31 -26.81
C CYS A 140 9.15 -23.89 -26.47
N VAL A 141 8.10 -23.44 -27.16
CA VAL A 141 7.43 -22.17 -26.91
C VAL A 141 5.97 -22.46 -26.61
N PHE A 142 5.48 -21.92 -25.51
CA PHE A 142 4.08 -22.07 -25.12
C PHE A 142 3.53 -20.78 -24.53
N LEU A 143 2.20 -20.63 -24.58
CA LEU A 143 1.47 -19.58 -23.91
C LEU A 143 1.04 -20.12 -22.54
N ALA A 144 1.57 -19.55 -21.46
CA ALA A 144 1.10 -19.82 -20.12
C ALA A 144 0.11 -18.73 -19.69
N MET A 145 -1.02 -19.13 -19.15
CA MET A 145 -2.02 -18.22 -18.59
C MET A 145 -2.21 -18.53 -17.11
N ILE A 146 -1.64 -17.70 -16.27
CA ILE A 146 -1.74 -17.82 -14.82
C ILE A 146 -2.97 -17.03 -14.36
N MET A 147 -3.94 -17.76 -13.80
CA MET A 147 -5.17 -17.20 -13.25
C MET A 147 -5.03 -17.02 -11.76
N ALA A 148 -5.43 -15.85 -11.25
CA ALA A 148 -5.50 -15.62 -9.81
C ALA A 148 -6.45 -16.66 -9.18
N SER A 149 -6.12 -17.15 -7.99
CA SER A 149 -7.11 -17.86 -7.18
C SER A 149 -8.28 -16.92 -6.94
N SER A 150 -9.51 -17.40 -7.09
CA SER A 150 -10.65 -16.62 -6.62
C SER A 150 -10.44 -16.36 -5.12
N GLU A 151 -10.77 -15.17 -4.64
CA GLU A 151 -10.69 -14.85 -3.20
C GLU A 151 -11.37 -15.92 -2.34
N LYS A 152 -12.40 -16.59 -2.90
CA LYS A 152 -13.08 -17.73 -2.27
C LYS A 152 -12.18 -18.97 -2.09
N GLU A 153 -11.23 -19.26 -2.98
CA GLU A 153 -10.32 -20.41 -2.79
C GLU A 153 -9.18 -20.13 -1.83
N GLN A 154 -8.70 -18.87 -1.77
CA GLN A 154 -7.72 -18.45 -0.75
C GLN A 154 -8.36 -18.48 0.64
N ASP A 155 -9.61 -18.05 0.77
CA ASP A 155 -10.33 -18.04 2.04
C ASP A 155 -10.68 -19.50 2.48
N LEU A 156 -11.06 -20.38 1.57
CA LEU A 156 -11.30 -21.81 1.90
C LEU A 156 -10.02 -22.54 2.28
N SER A 157 -8.88 -22.30 1.62
CA SER A 157 -7.62 -22.97 1.96
C SER A 157 -7.06 -22.46 3.30
N VAL A 158 -7.25 -21.19 3.60
CA VAL A 158 -6.90 -20.59 4.89
C VAL A 158 -7.87 -21.08 5.97
N ARG A 159 -9.18 -21.15 5.68
CA ARG A 159 -10.19 -21.69 6.61
C ARG A 159 -10.05 -23.20 6.84
N THR A 160 -9.73 -24.00 5.81
CA THR A 160 -9.51 -25.44 6.00
C THR A 160 -8.25 -25.74 6.82
N ARG A 161 -7.19 -24.93 6.67
CA ARG A 161 -6.00 -25.03 7.55
C ARG A 161 -6.27 -24.51 8.96
N ALA A 162 -7.13 -23.49 9.12
CA ALA A 162 -7.55 -22.97 10.42
C ALA A 162 -8.50 -23.91 11.17
N LEU A 163 -9.22 -24.79 10.46
CA LEU A 163 -10.16 -25.72 11.08
C LEU A 163 -9.49 -27.01 11.63
N GLU A 164 -8.22 -27.30 11.30
CA GLU A 164 -7.57 -28.52 11.76
C GLU A 164 -6.71 -28.36 13.02
N GLU A 165 -6.19 -27.17 13.36
CA GLU A 165 -5.33 -27.04 14.57
C GLU A 165 -5.27 -25.61 15.12
N THR A 166 -6.25 -25.11 15.84
CA THR A 166 -6.05 -24.24 17.02
C THR A 166 -7.40 -23.77 17.56
N PRO A 167 -7.57 -23.57 18.87
CA PRO A 167 -8.75 -22.89 19.40
C PRO A 167 -8.83 -21.50 18.77
N GLU A 168 -10.05 -21.10 18.38
CA GLU A 168 -10.37 -19.81 17.75
C GLU A 168 -9.52 -18.68 18.32
N GLN A 169 -8.48 -18.30 17.59
CA GLN A 169 -7.67 -17.17 17.96
C GLN A 169 -8.46 -15.93 17.50
N GLN A 170 -9.34 -15.47 18.39
CA GLN A 170 -10.16 -14.29 18.16
C GLN A 170 -9.27 -13.14 17.70
N LEU A 171 -9.50 -12.65 16.48
CA LEU A 171 -8.78 -11.50 15.96
C LEU A 171 -9.10 -10.28 16.84
N LEU A 172 -8.16 -9.36 16.97
CA LEU A 172 -8.41 -8.16 17.78
C LEU A 172 -9.55 -7.32 17.22
N CYS A 173 -9.70 -7.26 15.89
CA CYS A 173 -10.77 -6.54 15.22
C CYS A 173 -12.17 -7.11 15.55
N ASP A 174 -12.32 -8.42 15.84
CA ASP A 174 -13.59 -9.04 16.18
C ASP A 174 -14.20 -8.47 17.48
N GLN A 175 -13.40 -7.78 18.29
CA GLN A 175 -13.87 -7.07 19.47
C GLN A 175 -14.60 -5.76 19.13
N PHE A 176 -14.42 -5.24 17.92
CA PHE A 176 -14.91 -3.91 17.50
C PHE A 176 -15.81 -3.96 16.28
N VAL A 177 -15.63 -4.93 15.40
CA VAL A 177 -16.39 -5.06 14.16
C VAL A 177 -16.79 -6.50 13.94
N HIS A 178 -18.09 -6.71 13.69
CA HIS A 178 -18.64 -8.02 13.31
C HIS A 178 -19.36 -7.91 11.98
N GLY A 179 -19.00 -8.78 11.02
CA GLY A 179 -19.68 -8.90 9.74
C GLY A 179 -20.86 -9.86 9.85
N VAL A 180 -22.06 -9.39 9.55
CA VAL A 180 -23.25 -10.25 9.42
C VAL A 180 -23.36 -10.67 7.96
N GLU A 181 -23.33 -11.98 7.72
CA GLU A 181 -23.40 -12.56 6.38
C GLU A 181 -24.83 -13.08 6.09
N LYS A 182 -25.24 -12.97 4.83
CA LYS A 182 -26.44 -13.63 4.31
C LYS A 182 -26.22 -15.12 4.12
N GLU A 183 -27.32 -15.87 3.83
CA GLU A 183 -27.24 -17.31 3.56
C GLU A 183 -26.32 -17.67 2.36
N ASP A 184 -26.13 -16.74 1.42
CA ASP A 184 -25.24 -16.90 0.26
C ASP A 184 -23.77 -16.55 0.54
N GLY A 185 -23.45 -16.17 1.78
CA GLY A 185 -22.10 -15.76 2.21
C GLY A 185 -21.74 -14.33 1.82
N SER A 186 -22.67 -13.54 1.26
CA SER A 186 -22.43 -12.11 1.01
C SER A 186 -22.61 -11.29 2.29
N LEU A 187 -21.81 -10.25 2.48
CA LEU A 187 -21.94 -9.34 3.61
C LEU A 187 -23.30 -8.63 3.57
N GLU A 188 -24.08 -8.76 4.64
CA GLU A 188 -25.36 -8.05 4.80
C GLU A 188 -25.14 -6.69 5.46
N ARG A 189 -24.44 -6.67 6.60
CA ARG A 189 -24.13 -5.45 7.34
C ARG A 189 -22.90 -5.65 8.22
N LEU A 190 -22.32 -4.52 8.65
CA LEU A 190 -21.30 -4.47 9.71
C LEU A 190 -21.97 -4.01 11.01
N GLU A 191 -21.65 -4.70 12.09
CA GLU A 191 -22.02 -4.29 13.46
C GLU A 191 -20.77 -3.80 14.17
N PHE A 192 -20.83 -2.59 14.71
CA PHE A 192 -19.73 -1.98 15.45
C PHE A 192 -19.98 -2.09 16.95
N HIS A 193 -18.91 -2.37 17.71
CA HIS A 193 -18.97 -2.49 19.17
C HIS A 193 -18.03 -1.47 19.81
N ASN A 194 -18.47 -0.83 20.89
CA ASN A 194 -17.74 0.20 21.61
C ASN A 194 -17.33 1.41 20.74
N GLU A 195 -18.11 1.73 19.73
CA GLU A 195 -17.83 2.86 18.82
C GLU A 195 -17.75 4.19 19.57
N ASP A 196 -18.54 4.35 20.65
CA ASP A 196 -18.54 5.52 21.53
C ASP A 196 -17.21 5.70 22.31
N LYS A 197 -16.38 4.67 22.41
CA LYS A 197 -15.11 4.68 23.16
C LYS A 197 -13.91 4.25 22.34
N PHE A 198 -14.13 3.88 21.08
CA PHE A 198 -13.06 3.39 20.22
C PHE A 198 -12.03 4.49 19.91
N ASN A 199 -10.75 4.10 19.98
CA ASN A 199 -9.62 4.90 19.52
C ASN A 199 -8.58 3.97 18.91
N PHE A 200 -8.37 4.06 17.61
CA PHE A 200 -7.50 3.16 16.85
C PHE A 200 -6.09 3.04 17.46
N ALA A 201 -5.49 4.15 17.91
CA ALA A 201 -4.15 4.14 18.46
C ALA A 201 -4.05 3.32 19.77
N PHE A 202 -5.08 3.40 20.65
CA PHE A 202 -5.09 2.68 21.92
C PHE A 202 -5.66 1.27 21.81
N ASP A 203 -6.73 1.10 21.05
CA ASP A 203 -7.47 -0.16 21.01
C ASP A 203 -6.82 -1.15 20.06
N ILE A 204 -6.37 -0.71 18.88
CA ILE A 204 -5.73 -1.58 17.89
C ILE A 204 -4.22 -1.60 18.07
N VAL A 205 -3.53 -0.46 17.93
CA VAL A 205 -2.07 -0.45 17.91
C VAL A 205 -1.48 -0.80 19.28
N ASP A 206 -1.93 -0.15 20.34
CA ASP A 206 -1.48 -0.46 21.70
C ASP A 206 -2.05 -1.81 22.18
N GLY A 207 -3.23 -2.20 21.68
CA GLY A 207 -3.83 -3.51 21.90
C GLY A 207 -2.94 -4.63 21.38
N LEU A 208 -2.53 -4.56 20.13
CA LEU A 208 -1.59 -5.51 19.51
C LEU A 208 -0.21 -5.46 20.16
N ALA A 209 0.29 -4.28 20.55
CA ALA A 209 1.54 -4.16 21.27
C ALA A 209 1.52 -4.85 22.64
N ARG A 210 0.35 -4.97 23.30
CA ARG A 210 0.19 -5.74 24.54
C ARG A 210 0.07 -7.24 24.30
N ARG A 211 -0.65 -7.62 23.24
CA ARG A 211 -0.99 -9.01 22.93
C ARG A 211 0.16 -9.73 22.20
N GLU A 212 0.75 -9.05 21.21
CA GLU A 212 1.76 -9.59 20.31
C GLU A 212 2.87 -8.53 20.08
N PRO A 213 3.69 -8.20 21.11
CA PRO A 213 4.63 -7.07 21.08
C PRO A 213 5.63 -7.16 19.93
N ASP A 214 6.10 -8.35 19.62
CA ASP A 214 7.14 -8.61 18.62
C ASP A 214 6.58 -8.83 17.20
N LYS A 215 5.25 -8.79 17.03
CA LYS A 215 4.61 -8.89 15.72
C LYS A 215 5.01 -7.72 14.84
N LEU A 216 5.40 -8.03 13.61
CA LEU A 216 5.76 -7.02 12.61
C LEU A 216 4.54 -6.12 12.30
N ALA A 217 4.70 -4.82 12.50
CA ALA A 217 3.68 -3.82 12.22
C ALA A 217 3.96 -3.06 10.91
N MET A 218 5.22 -2.76 10.61
CA MET A 218 5.59 -1.98 9.44
C MET A 218 6.98 -2.36 8.93
N VAL A 219 7.13 -2.42 7.62
CA VAL A 219 8.43 -2.42 6.93
C VAL A 219 8.52 -1.12 6.13
N HIS A 220 9.54 -0.33 6.40
CA HIS A 220 9.87 0.87 5.64
C HIS A 220 11.10 0.59 4.78
N VAL A 221 10.98 0.83 3.48
CA VAL A 221 12.09 0.74 2.52
C VAL A 221 12.42 2.14 2.04
N ALA A 222 13.63 2.60 2.34
CA ALA A 222 14.12 3.90 1.91
C ALA A 222 14.54 3.89 0.42
N ASN A 223 14.79 5.07 -0.16
CA ASN A 223 15.18 5.19 -1.57
C ASN A 223 16.52 4.48 -1.89
N ASP A 224 17.38 4.33 -0.91
CA ASP A 224 18.65 3.60 -0.98
C ASP A 224 18.49 2.09 -0.71
N MET A 225 17.25 1.59 -0.70
CA MET A 225 16.87 0.21 -0.39
C MET A 225 17.15 -0.24 1.05
N THR A 226 17.53 0.68 1.94
CA THR A 226 17.68 0.36 3.36
C THR A 226 16.32 0.03 3.98
N GLU A 227 16.20 -1.15 4.57
CA GLU A 227 14.99 -1.60 5.28
C GLU A 227 15.03 -1.22 6.77
N ARG A 228 13.88 -0.81 7.29
CA ARG A 228 13.61 -0.68 8.72
C ARG A 228 12.35 -1.46 9.06
N ARG A 229 12.42 -2.28 10.08
CA ARG A 229 11.29 -3.10 10.55
C ARG A 229 10.86 -2.59 11.92
N PHE A 230 9.56 -2.39 12.08
CA PHE A 230 8.95 -1.91 13.32
C PHE A 230 7.92 -2.93 13.79
N THR A 231 8.00 -3.31 15.05
CA THR A 231 6.99 -4.14 15.72
C THR A 231 5.83 -3.29 16.23
N PHE A 232 4.74 -3.92 16.65
CA PHE A 232 3.65 -3.18 17.31
C PHE A 232 4.11 -2.52 18.62
N LYS A 233 5.06 -3.12 19.33
CA LYS A 233 5.69 -2.50 20.48
C LYS A 233 6.44 -1.22 20.12
N ASP A 234 7.19 -1.23 19.01
CA ASP A 234 7.89 -0.03 18.53
C ASP A 234 6.90 1.06 18.14
N MET A 235 5.82 0.71 17.45
CA MET A 235 4.76 1.66 17.06
C MET A 235 4.09 2.30 18.29
N LYS A 236 3.78 1.51 19.30
CA LYS A 236 3.23 1.98 20.57
C LYS A 236 4.19 2.93 21.29
N ASP A 237 5.46 2.54 21.41
CA ASP A 237 6.47 3.31 22.13
C ASP A 237 6.76 4.64 21.40
N ALA A 238 6.96 4.60 20.08
CA ALA A 238 7.24 5.79 19.27
C ALA A 238 6.04 6.75 19.21
N SER A 239 4.81 6.23 19.07
CA SER A 239 3.60 7.08 19.09
C SER A 239 3.34 7.71 20.46
N SER A 240 3.71 7.02 21.55
CA SER A 240 3.64 7.59 22.90
C SER A 240 4.68 8.70 23.10
N GLN A 241 5.89 8.52 22.58
CA GLN A 241 6.91 9.57 22.57
C GLN A 241 6.46 10.77 21.75
N ALA A 242 5.90 10.55 20.56
CA ALA A 242 5.35 11.62 19.71
C ALA A 242 4.21 12.38 20.41
N ALA A 243 3.28 11.69 21.09
CA ALA A 243 2.19 12.34 21.83
C ALA A 243 2.73 13.25 22.95
N ASN A 244 3.70 12.76 23.73
CA ASN A 244 4.34 13.54 24.77
C ASN A 244 5.12 14.73 24.20
N TYR A 245 5.80 14.53 23.08
CA TYR A 245 6.52 15.57 22.36
C TYR A 245 5.58 16.67 21.86
N PHE A 246 4.49 16.34 21.17
CA PHE A 246 3.49 17.31 20.74
C PHE A 246 2.89 18.09 21.91
N THR A 247 2.62 17.40 23.01
CA THR A 247 2.14 18.04 24.25
C THR A 247 3.13 19.09 24.77
N SER A 248 4.44 18.79 24.74
CA SER A 248 5.49 19.72 25.19
C SER A 248 5.61 20.96 24.30
N LEU A 249 5.26 20.84 23.03
CA LEU A 249 5.19 21.96 22.07
C LEU A 249 3.88 22.76 22.15
N GLY A 250 2.98 22.39 23.09
CA GLY A 250 1.72 23.10 23.31
C GLY A 250 0.55 22.63 22.45
N VAL A 251 0.71 21.58 21.68
CA VAL A 251 -0.40 20.95 20.93
C VAL A 251 -1.38 20.32 21.91
N LYS A 252 -2.67 20.56 21.71
CA LYS A 252 -3.78 20.14 22.61
C LYS A 252 -4.83 19.36 21.83
N ARG A 253 -5.71 18.68 22.58
CA ARG A 253 -6.93 18.07 22.03
C ARG A 253 -7.73 19.09 21.21
N GLY A 254 -8.18 18.69 20.04
CA GLY A 254 -8.90 19.53 19.09
C GLY A 254 -8.03 20.45 18.23
N ASP A 255 -6.74 20.55 18.48
CA ASP A 255 -5.82 21.27 17.59
C ASP A 255 -5.68 20.55 16.25
N ARG A 256 -5.55 21.33 15.17
CA ARG A 256 -5.36 20.81 13.81
C ARG A 256 -3.90 20.84 13.45
N VAL A 257 -3.36 19.65 13.21
CA VAL A 257 -1.93 19.47 12.88
C VAL A 257 -1.82 18.92 11.45
N MET A 258 -1.22 19.69 10.57
CA MET A 258 -0.99 19.27 9.18
C MET A 258 0.23 18.36 9.09
N LEU A 259 0.11 17.24 8.37
CA LEU A 259 1.18 16.26 8.15
C LEU A 259 1.56 16.20 6.66
N VAL A 260 2.76 16.71 6.33
CA VAL A 260 3.29 16.78 4.95
C VAL A 260 4.59 15.97 4.88
N LEU A 261 4.47 14.65 4.92
CA LEU A 261 5.59 13.76 5.24
C LEU A 261 5.93 12.75 4.12
N LYS A 262 5.45 12.94 2.88
CA LYS A 262 5.77 11.98 1.81
C LYS A 262 5.63 10.53 2.30
N ARG A 263 6.73 9.76 2.17
CA ARG A 263 6.85 8.35 2.58
C ARG A 263 7.72 8.15 3.80
N HIS A 264 7.87 9.15 4.66
CA HIS A 264 8.60 9.02 5.93
C HIS A 264 7.84 8.10 6.89
N TYR A 265 8.52 7.13 7.53
CA TYR A 265 7.91 6.26 8.54
C TYR A 265 7.44 7.03 9.78
N GLN A 266 8.03 8.19 10.05
CA GLN A 266 7.62 9.09 11.13
C GLN A 266 6.18 9.60 10.98
N PHE A 267 5.60 9.53 9.78
CA PHE A 267 4.19 9.81 9.57
C PHE A 267 3.29 8.99 10.51
N TRP A 268 3.60 7.70 10.64
CA TRP A 268 2.82 6.80 11.49
C TRP A 268 3.02 7.09 12.98
N PHE A 269 4.21 7.47 13.41
CA PHE A 269 4.48 7.88 14.78
C PHE A 269 3.73 9.16 15.12
N ALA A 270 3.76 10.13 14.22
CA ALA A 270 3.09 11.42 14.38
C ALA A 270 1.57 11.26 14.42
N ILE A 271 0.96 10.60 13.43
CA ILE A 271 -0.50 10.47 13.34
C ILE A 271 -1.07 9.69 14.54
N LEU A 272 -0.44 8.58 14.93
CA LEU A 272 -0.86 7.82 16.11
C LEU A 272 -0.66 8.62 17.41
N GLY A 273 0.41 9.40 17.51
CA GLY A 273 0.65 10.30 18.63
C GLY A 273 -0.43 11.39 18.75
N LEU A 274 -0.84 11.98 17.64
CA LEU A 274 -1.93 12.95 17.57
C LEU A 274 -3.27 12.32 17.97
N HIS A 275 -3.54 11.10 17.49
CA HIS A 275 -4.75 10.36 17.88
C HIS A 275 -4.82 10.04 19.38
N LYS A 276 -3.67 9.74 20.01
CA LYS A 276 -3.60 9.55 21.47
C LYS A 276 -3.87 10.85 22.22
N LEU A 277 -3.38 11.96 21.71
CA LEU A 277 -3.55 13.29 22.28
C LEU A 277 -4.96 13.86 22.06
N GLY A 278 -5.62 13.44 20.98
CA GLY A 278 -6.90 14.00 20.52
C GLY A 278 -6.75 15.22 19.62
N ALA A 279 -5.56 15.43 19.06
CA ALA A 279 -5.35 16.43 18.02
C ALA A 279 -5.76 15.87 16.66
N ILE A 280 -6.31 16.72 15.81
CA ILE A 280 -6.87 16.35 14.52
C ILE A 280 -5.74 16.38 13.47
N ALA A 281 -5.44 15.24 12.89
CA ALA A 281 -4.43 15.16 11.85
C ALA A 281 -4.99 15.58 10.48
N ILE A 282 -4.21 16.34 9.70
CA ILE A 282 -4.54 16.76 8.33
C ILE A 282 -3.44 16.28 7.40
N PRO A 283 -3.52 15.05 6.88
CA PRO A 283 -2.56 14.59 5.88
C PRO A 283 -2.64 15.42 4.59
N ALA A 284 -1.49 15.83 4.07
CA ALA A 284 -1.41 16.63 2.86
C ALA A 284 -0.19 16.26 2.02
N THR A 285 -0.29 16.51 0.71
CA THR A 285 0.81 16.27 -0.23
C THR A 285 1.91 17.32 -0.08
N ASN A 286 3.15 16.93 -0.34
CA ASN A 286 4.30 17.84 -0.42
C ASN A 286 4.38 18.67 -1.71
N GLN A 287 3.39 18.53 -2.60
CA GLN A 287 3.30 19.27 -3.87
C GLN A 287 2.52 20.58 -3.74
N LEU A 288 2.06 20.92 -2.54
CA LEU A 288 1.36 22.17 -2.28
C LEU A 288 2.31 23.37 -2.41
N MET A 289 1.80 24.43 -3.02
CA MET A 289 2.47 25.71 -3.11
C MET A 289 2.03 26.63 -1.96
N GLU A 290 2.71 27.78 -1.78
CA GLU A 290 2.44 28.75 -0.69
C GLU A 290 0.96 29.16 -0.60
N HIS A 291 0.32 29.46 -1.71
CA HIS A 291 -1.11 29.85 -1.74
C HIS A 291 -2.04 28.72 -1.31
N ASP A 292 -1.68 27.48 -1.62
CA ASP A 292 -2.43 26.27 -1.22
C ASP A 292 -2.32 26.04 0.28
N PHE A 293 -1.14 26.20 0.83
CA PHE A 293 -0.90 26.12 2.27
C PHE A 293 -1.63 27.25 3.01
N ALA A 294 -1.48 28.50 2.56
CA ALA A 294 -2.13 29.67 3.17
C ALA A 294 -3.66 29.51 3.25
N TYR A 295 -4.27 29.03 2.17
CA TYR A 295 -5.70 28.71 2.16
C TYR A 295 -6.05 27.65 3.21
N ARG A 296 -5.33 26.52 3.22
CA ARG A 296 -5.60 25.38 4.13
C ARG A 296 -5.37 25.74 5.58
N PHE A 297 -4.35 26.52 5.88
CA PHE A 297 -4.08 27.00 7.23
C PHE A 297 -5.27 27.79 7.79
N LYS A 298 -5.80 28.70 6.98
CA LYS A 298 -6.99 29.50 7.35
C LYS A 298 -8.26 28.67 7.43
N ALA A 299 -8.52 27.86 6.39
CA ALA A 299 -9.76 27.11 6.25
C ALA A 299 -9.93 26.06 7.36
N ALA A 300 -8.86 25.36 7.75
CA ALA A 300 -8.89 24.38 8.81
C ALA A 300 -8.49 24.94 10.18
N GLY A 301 -7.98 26.17 10.27
CA GLY A 301 -7.44 26.73 11.48
C GLY A 301 -6.26 25.93 12.03
N VAL A 302 -5.27 25.62 11.15
CA VAL A 302 -4.08 24.84 11.50
C VAL A 302 -3.26 25.55 12.55
N SER A 303 -2.84 24.82 13.60
CA SER A 303 -2.01 25.37 14.70
C SER A 303 -0.57 24.85 14.65
N ALA A 304 -0.35 23.69 14.03
CA ALA A 304 0.97 23.11 13.89
C ALA A 304 1.11 22.38 12.56
N ILE A 305 2.34 22.19 12.10
CA ILE A 305 2.67 21.44 10.91
C ILE A 305 3.89 20.56 11.15
N VAL A 306 3.81 19.30 10.68
CA VAL A 306 4.94 18.37 10.61
C VAL A 306 5.28 18.18 9.14
N CYS A 307 6.46 18.61 8.73
CA CYS A 307 6.83 18.73 7.33
C CYS A 307 8.12 17.97 7.02
N THR A 308 8.22 17.44 5.80
CA THR A 308 9.48 16.88 5.29
C THR A 308 10.51 17.95 5.04
N ALA A 309 11.80 17.63 5.25
CA ALA A 309 12.92 18.47 4.82
C ALA A 309 13.20 18.36 3.31
N ASP A 310 12.59 17.37 2.62
CA ASP A 310 12.83 17.12 1.20
C ASP A 310 12.22 18.22 0.32
N GLY A 311 12.99 18.71 -0.64
CA GLY A 311 12.54 19.69 -1.64
C GLY A 311 12.28 21.07 -1.03
N ASP A 312 11.34 21.80 -1.61
CA ASP A 312 11.04 23.18 -1.25
C ASP A 312 9.85 23.35 -0.29
N THR A 313 9.27 22.22 0.18
CA THR A 313 8.03 22.21 0.96
C THR A 313 8.09 23.13 2.20
N ALA A 314 9.19 23.09 2.97
CA ALA A 314 9.34 23.91 4.16
C ALA A 314 9.43 25.42 3.85
N HIS A 315 10.01 25.79 2.72
CA HIS A 315 10.05 27.18 2.25
C HIS A 315 8.65 27.67 1.86
N GLN A 316 7.89 26.85 1.13
CA GLN A 316 6.50 27.16 0.81
C GLN A 316 5.64 27.36 2.05
N VAL A 317 5.87 26.56 3.10
CA VAL A 317 5.19 26.69 4.41
C VAL A 317 5.56 28.03 5.10
N ASP A 318 6.83 28.43 5.10
CA ASP A 318 7.25 29.70 5.73
C ASP A 318 6.60 30.91 5.03
N ILE A 319 6.54 30.92 3.71
CA ILE A 319 5.84 31.97 2.95
C ILE A 319 4.34 31.96 3.29
N ALA A 320 3.71 30.78 3.24
CA ALA A 320 2.29 30.62 3.52
C ALA A 320 1.89 31.06 4.95
N GLU A 321 2.73 30.80 5.95
CA GLU A 321 2.54 31.23 7.33
C GLU A 321 2.47 32.77 7.42
N ALA A 322 3.41 33.45 6.74
CA ALA A 322 3.45 34.90 6.67
C ALA A 322 2.24 35.47 5.94
N ASP A 323 1.87 34.94 4.77
CA ASP A 323 0.73 35.37 3.96
C ASP A 323 -0.62 35.10 4.66
N ALA A 324 -0.70 34.03 5.40
CA ALA A 324 -1.86 33.72 6.22
C ALA A 324 -2.01 34.66 7.43
N GLY A 325 -0.94 35.34 7.85
CA GLY A 325 -0.89 36.12 9.08
C GLY A 325 -1.08 35.25 10.33
N MET A 326 -0.63 33.99 10.27
CA MET A 326 -0.76 33.00 11.35
C MET A 326 0.61 32.75 11.97
N LYS A 327 0.63 32.12 13.14
CA LYS A 327 1.85 31.61 13.77
C LYS A 327 1.65 30.12 14.05
N LEU A 328 2.46 29.28 13.45
CA LEU A 328 2.38 27.83 13.55
C LEU A 328 3.54 27.28 14.41
N THR A 329 3.27 26.20 15.12
CA THR A 329 4.33 25.33 15.62
C THR A 329 4.84 24.49 14.44
N LYS A 330 6.07 24.77 13.99
CA LYS A 330 6.66 24.12 12.81
C LYS A 330 7.66 23.04 13.22
N ILE A 331 7.48 21.84 12.70
CA ILE A 331 8.24 20.64 13.04
C ILE A 331 8.76 20.01 11.75
N MET A 332 10.06 19.72 11.69
CA MET A 332 10.70 19.14 10.50
C MET A 332 11.09 17.69 10.73
N VAL A 333 10.93 16.88 9.70
CA VAL A 333 11.36 15.48 9.65
C VAL A 333 12.43 15.31 8.58
N GLY A 334 13.55 14.70 8.95
CA GLY A 334 14.64 14.38 8.03
C GLY A 334 15.64 15.50 7.79
N GLY A 335 15.60 16.56 8.57
CA GLY A 335 16.53 17.70 8.51
C GLY A 335 16.31 18.70 9.61
N SER A 336 17.02 19.81 9.57
CA SER A 336 16.88 20.94 10.49
C SER A 336 16.75 22.26 9.74
N ARG A 337 16.04 23.22 10.32
CA ARG A 337 15.82 24.56 9.76
C ARG A 337 15.59 25.55 10.88
N ASP A 338 16.15 26.76 10.76
CA ASP A 338 15.97 27.84 11.76
C ASP A 338 14.48 28.15 11.94
N GLY A 339 14.03 28.20 13.18
CA GLY A 339 12.63 28.44 13.56
C GLY A 339 11.74 27.20 13.45
N TRP A 340 12.30 26.03 13.18
CA TRP A 340 11.62 24.74 13.16
C TRP A 340 12.19 23.81 14.24
N HIS A 341 11.32 22.98 14.83
CA HIS A 341 11.72 21.88 15.69
C HIS A 341 12.20 20.70 14.87
N ASP A 342 13.19 19.93 15.35
CA ASP A 342 13.66 18.70 14.70
C ASP A 342 12.98 17.49 15.34
N PHE A 343 12.01 16.91 14.61
CA PHE A 343 11.28 15.76 15.10
C PHE A 343 12.20 14.58 15.43
N ASN A 344 13.17 14.28 14.56
CA ASN A 344 14.03 13.11 14.73
C ASN A 344 14.97 13.25 15.94
N ALA A 345 15.47 14.45 16.20
CA ALA A 345 16.33 14.70 17.34
C ALA A 345 15.58 14.78 18.67
N GLU A 346 14.33 15.26 18.64
CA GLU A 346 13.60 15.66 19.84
C GLU A 346 12.63 14.59 20.35
N TYR A 347 11.79 13.97 19.50
CA TYR A 347 10.69 13.11 19.97
C TYR A 347 11.17 11.91 20.79
N GLY A 348 12.32 11.35 20.46
CA GLY A 348 12.92 10.19 21.12
C GLY A 348 13.34 10.44 22.58
N LEU A 349 13.47 11.73 22.97
CA LEU A 349 13.83 12.14 24.34
C LEU A 349 12.64 12.04 25.31
N PHE A 350 11.43 11.91 24.80
CA PHE A 350 10.22 11.86 25.61
C PHE A 350 9.86 10.44 26.06
N SER A 351 8.96 10.36 27.05
CA SER A 351 8.52 9.10 27.64
C SER A 351 7.85 8.21 26.62
N ARG A 352 8.19 6.91 26.62
CA ARG A 352 7.52 5.82 25.87
C ARG A 352 6.17 5.42 26.49
N ARG A 353 5.72 6.09 27.56
CA ARG A 353 4.45 5.86 28.23
C ARG A 353 3.53 7.04 27.98
N TYR A 354 2.38 6.74 27.43
CA TYR A 354 1.26 7.67 27.31
C TYR A 354 -0.01 6.94 27.75
N THR A 355 -0.49 7.26 28.94
CA THR A 355 -1.60 6.50 29.55
C THR A 355 -2.93 6.98 28.98
N ARG A 356 -3.75 6.05 28.51
CA ARG A 356 -5.15 6.34 28.18
C ARG A 356 -5.89 6.77 29.45
N ARG A 357 -6.50 7.94 29.40
CA ARG A 357 -7.36 8.46 30.46
C ARG A 357 -8.80 8.08 30.20
N ASP A 358 -9.67 8.23 31.20
CA ASP A 358 -11.10 8.00 31.05
C ASP A 358 -11.75 8.98 30.06
N ASP A 359 -11.18 10.18 29.93
CA ASP A 359 -11.55 11.22 28.97
C ASP A 359 -10.74 11.18 27.67
N ALA A 360 -10.11 10.03 27.33
CA ALA A 360 -9.36 9.91 26.10
C ALA A 360 -10.25 10.18 24.88
N PRO A 361 -9.66 10.79 23.80
CA PRO A 361 -10.41 11.10 22.59
C PRO A 361 -10.96 9.82 21.94
N CYS A 362 -12.22 9.83 21.55
CA CYS A 362 -12.94 8.67 21.00
C CYS A 362 -14.30 9.06 20.39
N GLY A 363 -14.96 8.10 19.78
CA GLY A 363 -16.32 8.21 19.30
C GLY A 363 -16.51 9.29 18.24
N ASP A 364 -17.44 10.20 18.47
CA ASP A 364 -17.81 11.27 17.53
C ASP A 364 -16.80 12.42 17.43
N GLU A 365 -15.70 12.37 18.16
CA GLU A 365 -14.69 13.41 18.07
C GLU A 365 -13.94 13.36 16.73
N PRO A 366 -13.68 14.52 16.11
CA PRO A 366 -12.89 14.54 14.88
C PRO A 366 -11.46 14.03 15.10
N MET A 367 -11.03 13.08 14.30
CA MET A 367 -9.72 12.46 14.33
C MET A 367 -8.86 12.89 13.13
N LEU A 368 -9.48 12.96 11.96
CA LEU A 368 -8.82 13.28 10.70
C LEU A 368 -9.61 14.33 9.92
N MET A 369 -8.90 15.15 9.16
CA MET A 369 -9.49 16.02 8.16
C MET A 369 -8.73 15.87 6.85
N PHE A 370 -9.46 15.74 5.75
CA PHE A 370 -8.89 15.70 4.40
C PHE A 370 -9.43 16.86 3.56
N PHE A 371 -8.54 17.46 2.77
CA PHE A 371 -8.94 18.40 1.72
C PHE A 371 -9.25 17.63 0.45
N THR A 372 -10.50 17.65 0.05
CA THR A 372 -10.98 16.99 -1.18
C THR A 372 -11.07 17.98 -2.33
N SER A 373 -10.83 17.52 -3.57
CA SER A 373 -11.04 18.34 -4.77
C SER A 373 -12.51 18.66 -4.91
N GLY A 374 -12.86 19.95 -4.71
CA GLY A 374 -14.21 20.44 -5.00
C GLY A 374 -14.44 20.53 -6.51
N THR A 375 -15.66 20.26 -6.96
CA THR A 375 -16.08 20.41 -8.36
C THR A 375 -16.14 21.86 -8.83
N SER A 376 -16.13 22.81 -7.91
CA SER A 376 -16.17 24.25 -8.19
C SER A 376 -15.48 25.04 -7.09
N GLY A 377 -14.26 25.51 -7.33
CA GLY A 377 -13.53 26.41 -6.44
C GLY A 377 -12.52 25.73 -5.51
N TYR A 378 -12.35 26.28 -4.31
CA TYR A 378 -11.39 25.82 -3.33
C TYR A 378 -11.70 24.41 -2.78
N PRO A 379 -10.67 23.64 -2.37
CA PRO A 379 -10.85 22.34 -1.74
C PRO A 379 -11.76 22.39 -0.51
N LYS A 380 -12.63 21.38 -0.38
CA LYS A 380 -13.52 21.23 0.79
C LYS A 380 -12.87 20.35 1.83
N ILE A 381 -13.27 20.53 3.09
CA ILE A 381 -12.80 19.71 4.21
C ILE A 381 -13.82 18.60 4.48
N ALA A 382 -13.35 17.34 4.45
CA ALA A 382 -14.05 16.18 4.96
C ALA A 382 -13.46 15.80 6.33
N ALA A 383 -14.29 15.72 7.35
CA ALA A 383 -13.88 15.30 8.69
C ALA A 383 -14.28 13.82 8.90
N HIS A 384 -13.42 13.09 9.62
CA HIS A 384 -13.64 11.71 10.04
C HIS A 384 -13.46 11.63 11.56
N ASN A 385 -14.34 10.89 12.21
CA ASN A 385 -14.30 10.64 13.64
C ASN A 385 -13.41 9.43 13.99
N TYR A 386 -13.24 9.18 15.27
CA TYR A 386 -12.54 7.98 15.77
C TYR A 386 -13.25 6.69 15.40
#